data_82e9df333728def85adf753d6e65315b
#
_entry.id   82e9df333728def85adf753d6e65315b
#
_cell.length_a   1.000
_cell.length_b   1.000
_cell.length_c   1.000
_cell.angle_alpha   90.00
_cell.angle_beta   90.00
_cell.angle_gamma   90.00
#
_symmetry.space_group_name_H-M   'P 1'
#
loop_
_entity.id
_entity.type
_entity.pdbx_description
1 polymer ?
#
loop_
_entity_poly.entity_id
_entity_poly.type
_entity_poly.pdbx_seq_one_letter_code
_entity_poly.pdbx_strand_id
1 'polypeptide(L)'
;MNTYNSFFETTSRNASDIVKYLNLYFGLNISDEDHVFTADEIFMILRDKMKIESFGKCLADYICGKHENINISPENTDALTEYCISRIKSAGLVNSKSIFDTEKPVITSKLLKKQVRNWLGNVSPSRENVFILAFALGMTAEELCGFLTKALRDKNVNYKSCPEVISFYCIKNGYDYAYALTLLEAAKRESKELPARSAANNILTENYRSFFDKISSDEKLIDYSAALICEAHD
;
A
#
# COMPACT_ATOMS: atom_id res chain seq x y z
N MET A 1 10.26 -6.99 -15.82
CA MET A 1 9.55 -7.00 -17.11
C MET A 1 8.08 -6.72 -16.83
N ASN A 2 7.54 -5.62 -17.35
CA ASN A 2 6.24 -5.09 -16.98
C ASN A 2 5.12 -6.05 -17.42
N THR A 3 4.37 -6.61 -16.49
CA THR A 3 3.14 -7.40 -16.75
C THR A 3 2.13 -6.66 -17.63
N TYR A 4 2.20 -5.33 -17.68
CA TYR A 4 1.40 -4.48 -18.57
C TYR A 4 1.73 -4.72 -20.06
N ASN A 5 3.01 -4.82 -20.43
CA ASN A 5 3.40 -5.04 -21.81
C ASN A 5 2.99 -6.45 -22.31
N SER A 6 3.03 -7.47 -21.44
CA SER A 6 2.63 -8.82 -21.86
C SER A 6 1.12 -8.94 -22.12
N PHE A 7 0.29 -8.19 -21.38
CA PHE A 7 -1.16 -8.16 -21.62
C PHE A 7 -1.48 -7.53 -22.98
N PHE A 8 -0.86 -6.41 -23.32
CA PHE A 8 -1.08 -5.74 -24.62
C PHE A 8 -0.46 -6.50 -25.80
N GLU A 9 0.67 -7.16 -25.64
CA GLU A 9 1.26 -8.00 -26.68
C GLU A 9 0.42 -9.25 -26.97
N THR A 10 -0.27 -9.80 -25.97
CA THR A 10 -1.14 -10.98 -26.15
C THR A 10 -2.49 -10.60 -26.73
N THR A 11 -3.02 -9.43 -26.42
CA THR A 11 -4.36 -8.96 -26.86
C THR A 11 -4.37 -8.40 -28.26
N SER A 12 -3.23 -8.03 -28.84
CA SER A 12 -3.16 -7.59 -30.24
C SER A 12 -3.46 -8.72 -31.25
N ARG A 13 -3.61 -9.95 -30.81
CA ARG A 13 -3.77 -11.12 -31.72
C ARG A 13 -5.22 -11.49 -32.03
N ASN A 14 -6.23 -11.12 -31.25
CA ASN A 14 -7.63 -11.42 -31.54
C ASN A 14 -8.59 -10.42 -30.92
N ALA A 15 -9.11 -9.49 -31.70
CA ALA A 15 -10.13 -8.53 -31.29
C ALA A 15 -11.38 -9.21 -30.67
N SER A 16 -11.76 -10.37 -31.20
CA SER A 16 -12.88 -11.17 -30.71
C SER A 16 -12.68 -11.67 -29.26
N ASP A 17 -11.45 -11.99 -28.86
CA ASP A 17 -11.17 -12.45 -27.50
C ASP A 17 -11.21 -11.28 -26.49
N ILE A 18 -10.81 -10.10 -26.93
CA ILE A 18 -10.95 -8.87 -26.11
C ILE A 18 -12.42 -8.54 -25.89
N VAL A 19 -13.23 -8.58 -26.93
CA VAL A 19 -14.68 -8.34 -26.86
C VAL A 19 -15.36 -9.35 -25.93
N LYS A 20 -15.04 -10.63 -26.08
CA LYS A 20 -15.54 -11.70 -25.19
C LYS A 20 -15.14 -11.47 -23.75
N TYR A 21 -13.88 -11.08 -23.49
CA TYR A 21 -13.39 -10.79 -22.15
C TYR A 21 -14.10 -9.58 -21.54
N LEU A 22 -14.24 -8.49 -22.31
CA LEU A 22 -14.94 -7.30 -21.87
C LEU A 22 -16.41 -7.58 -21.57
N ASN A 23 -17.09 -8.36 -22.42
CA ASN A 23 -18.47 -8.75 -22.19
C ASN A 23 -18.63 -9.67 -20.98
N LEU A 24 -17.75 -10.67 -20.83
CA LEU A 24 -17.81 -11.64 -19.74
C LEU A 24 -17.53 -11.04 -18.38
N TYR A 25 -16.47 -10.23 -18.25
CA TYR A 25 -16.01 -9.71 -16.96
C TYR A 25 -16.58 -8.37 -16.58
N PHE A 26 -17.01 -7.56 -17.56
CA PHE A 26 -17.52 -6.21 -17.31
C PHE A 26 -18.99 -6.03 -17.71
N GLY A 27 -19.65 -7.08 -18.20
CA GLY A 27 -21.06 -7.03 -18.59
C GLY A 27 -21.33 -6.04 -19.72
N LEU A 28 -20.35 -5.84 -20.62
CA LEU A 28 -20.47 -4.94 -21.76
C LEU A 28 -21.14 -5.71 -22.88
N ASN A 29 -22.26 -5.22 -23.41
CA ASN A 29 -22.90 -5.80 -24.60
C ASN A 29 -22.30 -5.19 -25.86
N ILE A 30 -21.03 -5.50 -26.15
CA ILE A 30 -20.35 -5.09 -27.38
C ILE A 30 -20.72 -6.10 -28.45
N SER A 31 -21.43 -5.65 -29.48
CA SER A 31 -21.94 -6.51 -30.56
C SER A 31 -21.08 -6.48 -31.83
N ASP A 32 -20.10 -5.60 -31.90
CA ASP A 32 -19.28 -5.41 -33.10
C ASP A 32 -17.98 -6.25 -32.97
N GLU A 33 -18.06 -7.48 -33.49
CA GLU A 33 -16.93 -8.43 -33.50
C GLU A 33 -15.80 -8.03 -34.47
N ASP A 34 -16.09 -7.12 -35.40
CA ASP A 34 -15.14 -6.64 -36.42
C ASP A 34 -14.43 -5.35 -36.01
N HIS A 35 -14.83 -4.72 -34.90
CA HIS A 35 -14.20 -3.49 -34.42
C HIS A 35 -12.84 -3.77 -33.81
N VAL A 36 -11.80 -3.18 -34.39
CA VAL A 36 -10.43 -3.22 -33.83
C VAL A 36 -10.28 -2.10 -32.82
N PHE A 37 -10.38 -2.43 -31.54
CA PHE A 37 -10.16 -1.46 -30.47
C PHE A 37 -8.70 -1.00 -30.43
N THR A 38 -8.50 0.30 -30.41
CA THR A 38 -7.21 0.89 -30.09
C THR A 38 -6.92 0.76 -28.59
N ALA A 39 -5.66 0.82 -28.21
CA ALA A 39 -5.25 0.79 -26.78
C ALA A 39 -5.94 1.91 -25.97
N ASP A 40 -6.13 3.08 -26.57
CA ASP A 40 -6.78 4.22 -25.93
C ASP A 40 -8.28 3.99 -25.73
N GLU A 41 -8.99 3.39 -26.70
CA GLU A 41 -10.41 3.02 -26.57
C GLU A 41 -10.62 1.98 -25.47
N ILE A 42 -9.78 0.95 -25.43
CA ILE A 42 -9.81 -0.06 -24.35
C ILE A 42 -9.55 0.60 -22.99
N PHE A 43 -8.56 1.49 -22.92
CA PHE A 43 -8.27 2.23 -21.70
C PHE A 43 -9.44 3.10 -21.25
N MET A 44 -10.10 3.80 -22.18
CA MET A 44 -11.26 4.63 -21.88
C MET A 44 -12.44 3.79 -21.38
N ILE A 45 -12.73 2.65 -22.05
CA ILE A 45 -13.79 1.72 -21.63
C ILE A 45 -13.50 1.17 -20.23
N LEU A 46 -12.28 0.70 -19.98
CA LEU A 46 -11.87 0.17 -18.67
C LEU A 46 -11.95 1.26 -17.60
N ARG A 47 -11.48 2.47 -17.89
CA ARG A 47 -11.54 3.60 -16.96
C ARG A 47 -12.98 3.93 -16.57
N ASP A 48 -13.88 4.02 -17.55
CA ASP A 48 -15.27 4.40 -17.29
C ASP A 48 -16.07 3.29 -16.58
N LYS A 49 -15.80 2.04 -16.91
CA LYS A 49 -16.49 0.87 -16.31
C LYS A 49 -15.91 0.45 -14.96
N MET A 50 -14.60 0.52 -14.80
CA MET A 50 -13.96 0.19 -13.53
C MET A 50 -14.10 1.31 -12.49
N LYS A 51 -14.71 2.46 -12.84
CA LYS A 51 -14.77 3.63 -11.94
C LYS A 51 -13.43 3.85 -11.25
N ILE A 52 -12.38 3.99 -12.04
CA ILE A 52 -11.02 4.17 -11.53
C ILE A 52 -10.98 5.49 -10.75
N GLU A 53 -11.22 5.41 -9.46
CA GLU A 53 -11.18 6.56 -8.57
C GLU A 53 -9.74 6.98 -8.28
N SER A 54 -9.51 8.29 -8.12
CA SER A 54 -8.21 8.80 -7.69
C SER A 54 -7.93 8.33 -6.25
N PHE A 55 -6.65 8.26 -5.87
CA PHE A 55 -6.28 7.98 -4.49
C PHE A 55 -6.96 8.94 -3.52
N GLY A 56 -6.99 10.23 -3.86
CA GLY A 56 -7.63 11.26 -3.05
C GLY A 56 -9.11 11.01 -2.81
N LYS A 57 -9.83 10.56 -3.85
CA LYS A 57 -11.25 10.20 -3.70
C LYS A 57 -11.42 8.98 -2.80
N CYS A 58 -10.66 7.91 -3.01
CA CYS A 58 -10.68 6.74 -2.14
C CYS A 58 -10.39 7.12 -0.67
N LEU A 59 -9.44 8.02 -0.44
CA LEU A 59 -9.10 8.51 0.90
C LEU A 59 -10.24 9.34 1.51
N ALA A 60 -10.85 10.24 0.74
CA ALA A 60 -11.99 11.05 1.18
C ALA A 60 -13.19 10.17 1.56
N ASP A 61 -13.56 9.24 0.69
CA ASP A 61 -14.67 8.32 0.91
C ASP A 61 -14.41 7.41 2.14
N TYR A 62 -13.16 6.94 2.31
CA TYR A 62 -12.77 6.16 3.48
C TYR A 62 -12.94 6.96 4.78
N ILE A 63 -12.43 8.19 4.82
CA ILE A 63 -12.53 9.05 6.01
C ILE A 63 -13.99 9.31 6.36
N CYS A 64 -14.81 9.69 5.39
CA CYS A 64 -16.22 9.98 5.59
C CYS A 64 -17.04 8.74 5.98
N GLY A 65 -16.72 7.58 5.41
CA GLY A 65 -17.44 6.34 5.69
C GLY A 65 -17.07 5.68 7.02
N LYS A 66 -15.79 5.73 7.42
CA LYS A 66 -15.34 5.09 8.67
C LYS A 66 -15.69 5.92 9.91
N HIS A 67 -15.78 7.21 9.76
CA HIS A 67 -15.98 8.15 10.85
C HIS A 67 -17.32 8.87 10.72
N GLU A 68 -18.43 8.11 10.82
CA GLU A 68 -19.80 8.62 10.68
C GLU A 68 -20.13 9.84 11.56
N ASN A 69 -19.39 10.03 12.66
CA ASN A 69 -19.51 11.20 13.52
C ASN A 69 -18.81 12.47 12.97
N ILE A 70 -18.12 12.36 11.84
CA ILE A 70 -17.47 13.49 11.20
C ILE A 70 -18.42 14.04 10.14
N ASN A 71 -19.05 15.16 10.44
CA ASN A 71 -19.91 15.84 9.47
C ASN A 71 -19.05 16.60 8.42
N ILE A 72 -18.23 15.83 7.68
CA ILE A 72 -17.37 16.34 6.60
C ILE A 72 -17.86 15.71 5.29
N SER A 73 -18.15 16.58 4.30
CA SER A 73 -18.42 16.11 2.95
C SER A 73 -17.13 15.65 2.24
N PRO A 74 -17.16 14.56 1.44
CA PRO A 74 -16.01 14.10 0.64
C PRO A 74 -15.45 15.17 -0.30
N GLU A 75 -16.24 16.15 -0.71
CA GLU A 75 -15.82 17.26 -1.57
C GLU A 75 -15.12 18.38 -0.78
N ASN A 76 -15.22 18.39 0.53
CA ASN A 76 -14.60 19.43 1.37
C ASN A 76 -13.14 19.09 1.67
N THR A 77 -12.27 19.29 0.66
CA THR A 77 -10.84 19.02 0.72
C THR A 77 -10.13 19.74 1.88
N ASP A 78 -10.57 20.94 2.25
CA ASP A 78 -9.93 21.68 3.35
C ASP A 78 -10.24 21.02 4.70
N ALA A 79 -11.49 20.66 4.97
CA ALA A 79 -11.87 19.96 6.19
C ALA A 79 -11.20 18.58 6.29
N LEU A 80 -11.16 17.82 5.17
CA LEU A 80 -10.45 16.55 5.10
C LEU A 80 -8.95 16.71 5.34
N THR A 81 -8.35 17.79 4.82
CA THR A 81 -6.93 18.11 5.06
C THR A 81 -6.66 18.32 6.54
N GLU A 82 -7.44 19.16 7.20
CA GLU A 82 -7.26 19.45 8.63
C GLU A 82 -7.52 18.20 9.48
N TYR A 83 -8.48 17.37 9.10
CA TYR A 83 -8.72 16.09 9.76
C TYR A 83 -7.52 15.15 9.66
N CYS A 84 -6.99 14.91 8.45
CA CYS A 84 -5.79 14.07 8.26
C CYS A 84 -4.60 14.61 9.04
N ILE A 85 -4.38 15.94 9.02
CA ILE A 85 -3.31 16.58 9.78
C ILE A 85 -3.47 16.30 11.28
N SER A 86 -4.68 16.45 11.81
CA SER A 86 -4.98 16.16 13.22
C SER A 86 -4.64 14.70 13.56
N ARG A 87 -5.06 13.75 12.73
CA ARG A 87 -4.80 12.32 12.93
C ARG A 87 -3.31 11.98 12.87
N ILE A 88 -2.57 12.52 11.89
CA ILE A 88 -1.12 12.34 11.76
C ILE A 88 -0.37 12.90 12.98
N LYS A 89 -0.79 14.06 13.48
CA LYS A 89 -0.23 14.65 14.70
C LYS A 89 -0.53 13.81 15.94
N SER A 90 -1.78 13.38 16.11
CA SER A 90 -2.21 12.56 17.25
C SER A 90 -1.51 11.20 17.29
N ALA A 91 -1.16 10.65 16.14
CA ALA A 91 -0.39 9.42 16.05
C ALA A 91 1.14 9.61 16.24
N GLY A 92 1.59 10.83 16.57
CA GLY A 92 3.00 11.13 16.85
C GLY A 92 3.92 11.01 15.62
N LEU A 93 3.37 11.10 14.40
CA LEU A 93 4.12 10.84 13.16
C LEU A 93 4.89 12.06 12.64
N VAL A 94 4.57 13.26 13.12
CA VAL A 94 5.22 14.50 12.68
C VAL A 94 6.62 14.59 13.28
N ASN A 95 7.62 14.75 12.42
CA ASN A 95 9.05 14.79 12.77
C ASN A 95 9.58 13.51 13.45
N SER A 96 8.80 12.43 13.51
CA SER A 96 9.29 11.12 13.95
C SER A 96 10.23 10.52 12.92
N LYS A 97 11.09 9.59 13.34
CA LYS A 97 11.92 8.81 12.40
C LYS A 97 11.05 7.98 11.47
N SER A 98 11.44 7.86 10.20
CA SER A 98 10.76 6.94 9.29
C SER A 98 11.21 5.50 9.55
N ILE A 99 10.26 4.57 9.59
CA ILE A 99 10.55 3.14 9.64
C ILE A 99 11.16 2.65 8.31
N PHE A 100 10.89 3.36 7.20
CA PHE A 100 11.38 3.04 5.85
C PHE A 100 12.76 3.63 5.55
N ASP A 101 13.06 4.77 6.16
CA ASP A 101 14.35 5.47 6.04
C ASP A 101 14.66 6.19 7.35
N THR A 102 15.40 5.53 8.23
CA THR A 102 15.65 6.04 9.58
C THR A 102 16.51 7.31 9.64
N GLU A 103 17.09 7.72 8.53
CA GLU A 103 17.82 8.99 8.42
C GLU A 103 16.89 10.17 8.11
N LYS A 104 15.67 9.88 7.66
CA LYS A 104 14.68 10.89 7.32
C LYS A 104 13.50 10.89 8.29
N PRO A 105 12.90 12.06 8.53
CA PRO A 105 11.63 12.13 9.23
C PRO A 105 10.50 11.60 8.35
N VAL A 106 9.48 11.00 8.97
CA VAL A 106 8.25 10.56 8.28
C VAL A 106 7.62 11.70 7.50
N ILE A 107 7.27 12.76 8.19
CA ILE A 107 6.69 13.99 7.62
C ILE A 107 7.20 15.17 8.45
N THR A 108 7.71 16.21 7.78
CA THR A 108 8.08 17.44 8.46
C THR A 108 6.86 18.35 8.64
N SER A 109 6.81 19.07 9.76
CA SER A 109 5.73 20.02 10.05
C SER A 109 5.49 21.03 8.91
N LYS A 110 6.58 21.48 8.25
CA LYS A 110 6.52 22.45 7.15
C LYS A 110 5.84 21.91 5.90
N LEU A 111 5.98 20.61 5.63
CA LEU A 111 5.47 19.97 4.40
C LEU A 111 4.11 19.29 4.60
N LEU A 112 3.72 19.03 5.85
CA LEU A 112 2.54 18.23 6.19
C LEU A 112 1.27 18.69 5.45
N LYS A 113 0.92 19.97 5.55
CA LYS A 113 -0.31 20.49 4.92
C LYS A 113 -0.27 20.35 3.40
N LYS A 114 0.88 20.64 2.77
CA LYS A 114 1.07 20.51 1.32
C LYS A 114 0.95 19.04 0.88
N GLN A 115 1.58 18.13 1.60
CA GLN A 115 1.55 16.70 1.27
C GLN A 115 0.13 16.14 1.38
N VAL A 116 -0.58 16.40 2.47
CA VAL A 116 -1.95 15.92 2.67
C VAL A 116 -2.89 16.49 1.59
N ARG A 117 -2.79 17.77 1.25
CA ARG A 117 -3.56 18.35 0.13
C ARG A 117 -3.26 17.69 -1.20
N ASN A 118 -2.00 17.37 -1.47
CA ASN A 118 -1.61 16.67 -2.68
C ASN A 118 -2.25 15.27 -2.74
N TRP A 119 -2.28 14.53 -1.63
CA TRP A 119 -2.86 13.19 -1.56
C TRP A 119 -4.39 13.20 -1.73
N LEU A 120 -5.08 14.19 -1.19
CA LEU A 120 -6.52 14.38 -1.38
C LEU A 120 -6.86 14.93 -2.77
N GLY A 121 -5.88 15.49 -3.47
CA GLY A 121 -6.02 15.94 -4.85
C GLY A 121 -5.64 14.88 -5.87
N ASN A 122 -4.79 15.24 -6.82
CA ASN A 122 -4.44 14.40 -7.97
C ASN A 122 -3.07 13.70 -7.85
N VAL A 123 -2.36 13.84 -6.73
CA VAL A 123 -1.04 13.25 -6.55
C VAL A 123 -1.14 12.04 -5.63
N SER A 124 -0.91 10.86 -6.18
CA SER A 124 -0.83 9.65 -5.35
C SER A 124 0.35 9.73 -4.39
N PRO A 125 0.19 9.31 -3.12
CA PRO A 125 1.30 9.22 -2.19
C PRO A 125 2.29 8.14 -2.62
N SER A 126 3.50 8.18 -2.05
CA SER A 126 4.38 7.01 -2.11
C SER A 126 3.78 5.85 -1.30
N ARG A 127 4.20 4.64 -1.62
CA ARG A 127 3.80 3.43 -0.89
C ARG A 127 4.01 3.54 0.62
N GLU A 128 5.15 4.08 1.02
CA GLU A 128 5.49 4.35 2.43
C GLU A 128 4.47 5.25 3.11
N ASN A 129 4.02 6.31 2.42
CA ASN A 129 3.02 7.23 2.94
C ASN A 129 1.65 6.56 3.13
N VAL A 130 1.32 5.50 2.38
CA VAL A 130 0.10 4.72 2.62
C VAL A 130 0.17 3.98 3.96
N PHE A 131 1.32 3.40 4.32
CA PHE A 131 1.51 2.81 5.65
C PHE A 131 1.41 3.88 6.77
N ILE A 132 1.98 5.06 6.54
CA ILE A 132 1.88 6.18 7.49
C ILE A 132 0.43 6.62 7.68
N LEU A 133 -0.34 6.72 6.60
CA LEU A 133 -1.78 6.99 6.66
C LEU A 133 -2.54 5.89 7.40
N ALA A 134 -2.14 4.62 7.22
CA ALA A 134 -2.77 3.50 7.91
C ALA A 134 -2.61 3.61 9.43
N PHE A 135 -1.42 3.94 9.93
CA PHE A 135 -1.22 4.22 11.36
C PHE A 135 -2.02 5.45 11.82
N ALA A 136 -1.98 6.55 11.06
CA ALA A 136 -2.66 7.79 11.43
C ALA A 136 -4.17 7.64 11.52
N LEU A 137 -4.76 6.91 10.58
CA LEU A 137 -6.21 6.74 10.46
C LEU A 137 -6.74 5.49 11.18
N GLY A 138 -5.85 4.68 11.76
CA GLY A 138 -6.22 3.43 12.43
C GLY A 138 -6.87 2.43 11.47
N MET A 139 -6.26 2.23 10.30
CA MET A 139 -6.72 1.25 9.32
C MET A 139 -6.54 -0.18 9.85
N THR A 140 -7.44 -1.07 9.47
CA THR A 140 -7.21 -2.51 9.62
C THR A 140 -6.21 -3.02 8.57
N ALA A 141 -5.73 -4.26 8.75
CA ALA A 141 -4.85 -4.90 7.77
C ALA A 141 -5.53 -5.05 6.39
N GLU A 142 -6.83 -5.36 6.35
CA GLU A 142 -7.60 -5.47 5.11
C GLU A 142 -7.76 -4.12 4.42
N GLU A 143 -8.03 -3.06 5.19
CA GLU A 143 -8.16 -1.71 4.67
C GLU A 143 -6.84 -1.23 4.07
N LEU A 144 -5.70 -1.45 4.76
CA LEU A 144 -4.37 -1.15 4.21
C LEU A 144 -4.11 -1.91 2.90
N CYS A 145 -4.39 -3.22 2.86
CA CYS A 145 -4.26 -4.02 1.63
C CYS A 145 -5.14 -3.46 0.51
N GLY A 146 -6.37 -3.06 0.83
CA GLY A 146 -7.28 -2.39 -0.10
C GLY A 146 -6.71 -1.08 -0.65
N PHE A 147 -6.13 -0.25 0.21
CA PHE A 147 -5.49 1.00 -0.21
C PHE A 147 -4.26 0.76 -1.11
N LEU A 148 -3.41 -0.21 -0.77
CA LEU A 148 -2.24 -0.55 -1.60
C LEU A 148 -2.66 -1.04 -2.99
N THR A 149 -3.64 -1.94 -3.06
CA THR A 149 -3.99 -2.61 -4.32
C THR A 149 -5.00 -1.83 -5.17
N LYS A 150 -6.02 -1.21 -4.55
CA LYS A 150 -7.11 -0.54 -5.27
C LYS A 150 -6.89 0.95 -5.43
N ALA A 151 -6.49 1.66 -4.36
CA ALA A 151 -6.31 3.11 -4.39
C ALA A 151 -4.95 3.51 -4.97
N LEU A 152 -3.86 2.90 -4.50
CA LEU A 152 -2.52 3.15 -5.01
C LEU A 152 -2.21 2.37 -6.30
N ARG A 153 -2.93 1.26 -6.55
CA ARG A 153 -2.74 0.35 -7.69
C ARG A 153 -1.33 -0.24 -7.74
N ASP A 154 -0.85 -0.59 -6.60
CA ASP A 154 0.45 -1.24 -6.43
C ASP A 154 0.26 -2.67 -5.92
N LYS A 155 1.35 -3.38 -5.73
CA LYS A 155 1.34 -4.73 -5.15
C LYS A 155 0.85 -4.68 -3.70
N ASN A 156 0.33 -5.79 -3.22
CA ASN A 156 0.02 -5.97 -1.80
C ASN A 156 1.31 -5.89 -0.97
N VAL A 157 1.21 -6.05 0.35
CA VAL A 157 2.36 -6.00 1.28
C VAL A 157 3.54 -6.81 0.74
N ASN A 158 4.71 -6.19 0.74
CA ASN A 158 5.95 -6.85 0.35
C ASN A 158 6.56 -7.56 1.56
N TYR A 159 6.33 -8.85 1.66
CA TYR A 159 6.84 -9.68 2.78
C TYR A 159 8.37 -9.86 2.77
N LYS A 160 9.08 -9.35 1.76
CA LYS A 160 10.56 -9.25 1.72
C LYS A 160 11.08 -7.91 2.24
N SER A 161 10.21 -6.97 2.53
CA SER A 161 10.57 -5.66 3.06
C SER A 161 10.40 -5.64 4.57
N CYS A 162 11.49 -5.65 5.32
CA CYS A 162 11.46 -5.57 6.77
C CYS A 162 10.57 -4.43 7.30
N PRO A 163 10.66 -3.17 6.81
CA PRO A 163 9.78 -2.09 7.24
C PRO A 163 8.29 -2.35 6.99
N GLU A 164 7.94 -2.94 5.83
CA GLU A 164 6.53 -3.25 5.52
C GLU A 164 5.99 -4.37 6.39
N VAL A 165 6.79 -5.41 6.62
CA VAL A 165 6.43 -6.55 7.46
C VAL A 165 6.15 -6.10 8.89
N ILE A 166 7.05 -5.32 9.49
CA ILE A 166 6.87 -4.78 10.84
C ILE A 166 5.65 -3.86 10.90
N SER A 167 5.52 -2.94 9.95
CA SER A 167 4.36 -2.03 9.89
C SER A 167 3.04 -2.80 9.76
N PHE A 168 2.99 -3.80 8.88
CA PHE A 168 1.80 -4.61 8.67
C PHE A 168 1.44 -5.43 9.91
N TYR A 169 2.43 -6.02 10.58
CA TYR A 169 2.23 -6.73 11.85
C TYR A 169 1.64 -5.80 12.92
N CYS A 170 2.20 -4.61 13.08
CA CYS A 170 1.70 -3.65 14.06
C CYS A 170 0.27 -3.20 13.75
N ILE A 171 -0.04 -2.89 12.49
CA ILE A 171 -1.40 -2.52 12.07
C ILE A 171 -2.38 -3.68 12.31
N LYS A 172 -2.00 -4.91 11.97
CA LYS A 172 -2.82 -6.12 12.17
C LYS A 172 -3.16 -6.35 13.64
N ASN A 173 -2.24 -6.05 14.55
CA ASN A 173 -2.39 -6.26 15.99
C ASN A 173 -2.83 -4.99 16.75
N GLY A 174 -3.09 -3.87 16.06
CA GLY A 174 -3.53 -2.63 16.68
C GLY A 174 -2.45 -1.87 17.47
N TYR A 175 -1.18 -2.14 17.18
CA TYR A 175 -0.04 -1.43 17.77
C TYR A 175 0.21 -0.10 17.07
N ASP A 176 0.77 0.86 17.79
CA ASP A 176 1.09 2.17 17.25
C ASP A 176 2.41 2.20 16.47
N TYR A 177 2.69 3.35 15.86
CA TYR A 177 3.91 3.56 15.08
C TYR A 177 5.18 3.56 15.93
N ALA A 178 5.11 4.05 17.17
CA ALA A 178 6.25 4.06 18.08
C ALA A 178 6.68 2.63 18.43
N TYR A 179 5.71 1.73 18.59
CA TYR A 179 5.99 0.32 18.79
C TYR A 179 6.64 -0.33 17.56
N ALA A 180 6.19 0.02 16.35
CA ALA A 180 6.82 -0.46 15.12
C ALA A 180 8.29 -0.04 15.01
N LEU A 181 8.64 1.19 15.43
CA LEU A 181 10.04 1.64 15.51
C LEU A 181 10.85 0.82 16.53
N THR A 182 10.25 0.48 17.67
CA THR A 182 10.92 -0.36 18.69
C THR A 182 11.25 -1.74 18.14
N LEU A 183 10.32 -2.38 17.43
CA LEU A 183 10.52 -3.66 16.79
C LEU A 183 11.59 -3.60 15.68
N LEU A 184 11.61 -2.54 14.89
CA LEU A 184 12.65 -2.33 13.88
C LEU A 184 14.05 -2.24 14.52
N GLU A 185 14.19 -1.47 15.61
CA GLU A 185 15.47 -1.34 16.30
C GLU A 185 15.91 -2.67 16.97
N ALA A 186 14.96 -3.47 17.44
CA ALA A 186 15.24 -4.81 17.94
C ALA A 186 15.73 -5.73 16.81
N ALA A 187 15.04 -5.76 15.66
CA ALA A 187 15.43 -6.54 14.50
C ALA A 187 16.81 -6.14 13.95
N LYS A 188 17.13 -4.84 13.95
CA LYS A 188 18.46 -4.34 13.56
C LYS A 188 19.58 -4.76 14.53
N ARG A 189 19.28 -4.90 15.82
CA ARG A 189 20.25 -5.41 16.79
C ARG A 189 20.49 -6.91 16.57
N GLU A 190 19.41 -7.66 16.44
CA GLU A 190 19.46 -9.10 16.20
C GLU A 190 20.22 -9.43 14.91
N SER A 191 19.97 -8.67 13.81
CA SER A 191 20.66 -8.90 12.53
C SER A 191 22.19 -8.76 12.61
N LYS A 192 22.73 -7.98 13.55
CA LYS A 192 24.18 -7.85 13.77
C LYS A 192 24.80 -9.07 14.48
N GLU A 193 23.99 -9.81 15.22
CA GLU A 193 24.41 -10.98 15.98
C GLU A 193 24.26 -12.28 15.16
N LEU A 194 23.46 -12.24 14.08
CA LEU A 194 23.27 -13.39 13.19
C LEU A 194 24.53 -13.61 12.32
N PRO A 195 25.09 -14.85 12.28
CA PRO A 195 26.16 -15.14 11.35
C PRO A 195 25.65 -15.06 9.90
N ALA A 196 26.37 -14.34 9.05
CA ALA A 196 26.00 -13.96 7.67
C ALA A 196 25.54 -15.10 6.72
N ARG A 197 25.58 -16.35 7.13
CA ARG A 197 25.15 -17.52 6.34
C ARG A 197 24.03 -18.37 6.92
N SER A 198 23.61 -18.15 8.15
CA SER A 198 22.63 -19.06 8.76
C SER A 198 21.17 -18.61 8.60
N ALA A 199 20.93 -17.32 8.40
CA ALA A 199 19.60 -16.77 8.25
C ALA A 199 19.00 -17.00 6.84
N ALA A 200 19.82 -16.86 5.79
CA ALA A 200 19.37 -16.95 4.40
C ALA A 200 18.94 -18.35 3.96
N ASN A 201 19.48 -19.41 4.54
CA ASN A 201 19.22 -20.79 4.09
C ASN A 201 17.87 -21.37 4.56
N ASN A 202 17.18 -20.74 5.50
CA ASN A 202 15.90 -21.25 6.04
C ASN A 202 14.67 -20.52 5.52
N ILE A 203 14.81 -19.36 4.86
CA ILE A 203 13.69 -18.61 4.26
C ILE A 203 13.72 -18.78 2.74
N LEU A 204 13.96 -20.01 2.28
CA LEU A 204 13.98 -20.31 0.85
C LEU A 204 12.60 -20.10 0.20
N THR A 205 12.56 -19.05 -0.56
CA THR A 205 11.96 -18.78 -1.88
C THR A 205 10.48 -18.97 -2.13
N GLU A 206 9.70 -19.79 -1.47
CA GLU A 206 8.37 -20.08 -2.01
C GLU A 206 7.19 -19.44 -1.25
N ASN A 207 7.35 -18.96 -0.04
CA ASN A 207 6.17 -18.40 0.63
C ASN A 207 6.47 -17.47 1.82
N TYR A 208 7.11 -16.33 1.61
CA TYR A 208 7.29 -15.29 2.64
C TYR A 208 5.97 -14.92 3.35
N ARG A 209 4.86 -14.89 2.59
CA ARG A 209 3.54 -14.66 3.16
C ARG A 209 3.13 -15.79 4.10
N SER A 210 3.25 -17.04 3.68
CA SER A 210 2.90 -18.21 4.49
C SER A 210 3.77 -18.33 5.75
N PHE A 211 5.02 -17.86 5.68
CA PHE A 211 5.88 -17.76 6.85
C PHE A 211 5.41 -16.65 7.80
N PHE A 212 5.13 -15.47 7.25
CA PHE A 212 4.59 -14.34 8.01
C PHE A 212 3.25 -14.70 8.69
N ASP A 213 2.37 -15.43 8.04
CA ASP A 213 1.07 -15.84 8.59
C ASP A 213 1.21 -16.74 9.83
N LYS A 214 2.39 -17.36 10.06
CA LYS A 214 2.71 -18.17 11.23
C LYS A 214 3.35 -17.39 12.39
N ILE A 215 3.65 -16.10 12.17
CA ILE A 215 4.21 -15.24 13.20
C ILE A 215 3.13 -14.94 14.24
N SER A 216 3.35 -15.43 15.45
CA SER A 216 2.42 -15.30 16.59
C SER A 216 2.98 -14.50 17.76
N SER A 217 4.24 -14.05 17.69
CA SER A 217 4.90 -13.27 18.75
C SER A 217 5.89 -12.28 18.16
N ASP A 218 6.23 -11.26 18.96
CA ASP A 218 7.22 -10.25 18.60
C ASP A 218 8.61 -10.84 18.39
N GLU A 219 8.99 -11.83 19.19
CA GLU A 219 10.28 -12.54 19.05
C GLU A 219 10.41 -13.15 17.65
N LYS A 220 9.40 -13.92 17.22
CA LYS A 220 9.38 -14.50 15.86
C LYS A 220 9.38 -13.44 14.76
N LEU A 221 8.73 -12.31 14.98
CA LEU A 221 8.76 -11.20 14.03
C LEU A 221 10.15 -10.57 13.96
N ILE A 222 10.80 -10.39 15.12
CA ILE A 222 12.16 -9.83 15.21
C ILE A 222 13.14 -10.74 14.47
N ASP A 223 13.11 -12.05 14.74
CA ASP A 223 13.96 -13.05 14.06
C ASP A 223 13.75 -13.01 12.54
N TYR A 224 12.50 -13.02 12.09
CA TYR A 224 12.16 -12.94 10.68
C TYR A 224 12.65 -11.62 10.04
N SER A 225 12.43 -10.51 10.72
CA SER A 225 12.84 -9.18 10.23
C SER A 225 14.36 -9.02 10.23
N ALA A 226 15.06 -9.59 11.20
CA ALA A 226 16.52 -9.62 11.25
C ALA A 226 17.11 -10.41 10.06
N ALA A 227 16.49 -11.55 9.72
CA ALA A 227 16.88 -12.33 8.56
C ALA A 227 16.69 -11.55 7.25
N LEU A 228 15.56 -10.82 7.10
CA LEU A 228 15.34 -9.95 5.92
C LEU A 228 16.36 -8.81 5.82
N ILE A 229 16.82 -8.26 6.95
CA ILE A 229 17.86 -7.21 6.95
C ILE A 229 19.20 -7.80 6.47
N CYS A 230 19.56 -9.01 6.91
CA CYS A 230 20.77 -9.68 6.45
C CYS A 230 20.73 -9.97 4.96
N GLU A 231 19.59 -10.48 4.43
CA GLU A 231 19.42 -10.75 2.98
C GLU A 231 19.54 -9.50 2.10
N ALA A 232 19.16 -8.33 2.62
CA ALA A 232 19.23 -7.07 1.85
C ALA A 232 20.63 -6.51 1.74
N HIS A 233 21.60 -7.00 2.51
CA HIS A 233 22.99 -6.54 2.53
C HIS A 233 23.95 -7.47 1.77
N ASP A 234 23.49 -8.65 1.34
CA ASP A 234 24.20 -9.59 0.46
C ASP A 234 23.89 -9.30 -1.04
#